data_7bebfa3d8b9102256484750f2d5b123b
#
_entry.id   7bebfa3d8b9102256484750f2d5b123b
#
_cell.length_a   1.000
_cell.length_b   1.000
_cell.length_c   1.000
_cell.angle_alpha   90.00
_cell.angle_beta   90.00
_cell.angle_gamma   90.00
#
_symmetry.space_group_name_H-M   'P 1'
#
loop_
_entity.id
_entity.type
_entity.pdbx_description
1 polymer ?
#
loop_
_entity_poly.entity_id
_entity_poly.type
_entity_poly.pdbx_seq_one_letter_code
_entity_poly.pdbx_strand_id
1 'polypeptide(L)'
;MQDYFNTNPTYDARIFRRRFRMQPRLFIRIMGDFVRYDPSFARRSDVVGHLGLYLLHKSLLVHCTLAYGSLAYQLDDYVCMGQSTILEVIRNFCKAIVGMYSSAYLRAPTPTDLRILLHRASQRGFPGMIGSIDCMHWEWSNCPTSWTGQYLGHNLKPTIILEAVPSYNTWIWHAFFGLSGSNNDINIQGMFLVFDRILNGSAPRVRFEVNGHTYDQYYYLANGIYPM
;
A
#
# COMPACT_ATOMS: atom_id res chain seq x y z
N MET A 1 -11.89 23.96 -0.22
CA MET A 1 -12.03 23.22 -1.49
C MET A 1 -11.88 24.11 -2.71
N GLN A 2 -12.47 25.28 -2.72
CA GLN A 2 -12.27 26.29 -3.75
C GLN A 2 -10.80 26.64 -3.95
N ASP A 3 -9.99 26.58 -2.86
CA ASP A 3 -8.56 26.90 -2.87
C ASP A 3 -7.70 25.96 -3.74
N TYR A 4 -8.17 24.74 -4.05
CA TYR A 4 -7.42 23.74 -4.83
C TYR A 4 -8.03 23.41 -6.19
N PHE A 5 -9.37 23.50 -6.32
CA PHE A 5 -10.09 22.95 -7.46
C PHE A 5 -10.97 23.97 -8.19
N ASN A 6 -10.74 25.26 -7.95
CA ASN A 6 -11.40 26.33 -8.67
C ASN A 6 -10.67 26.67 -9.97
N THR A 7 -11.29 27.46 -10.83
CA THR A 7 -10.70 27.97 -12.09
C THR A 7 -9.41 28.77 -11.85
N ASN A 8 -9.34 29.48 -10.69
CA ASN A 8 -8.14 30.17 -10.19
C ASN A 8 -7.87 29.66 -8.76
N PRO A 9 -7.16 28.51 -8.59
CA PRO A 9 -6.92 27.97 -7.27
C PRO A 9 -5.90 28.81 -6.50
N THR A 10 -6.15 29.04 -5.22
CA THR A 10 -5.22 29.71 -4.30
C THR A 10 -3.91 28.92 -4.17
N TYR A 11 -4.00 27.60 -4.25
CA TYR A 11 -2.85 26.68 -4.12
C TYR A 11 -2.65 25.88 -5.40
N ASP A 12 -1.43 25.91 -5.91
CA ASP A 12 -1.01 25.18 -7.10
C ASP A 12 -0.89 23.65 -6.87
N ALA A 13 -0.68 22.91 -7.96
CA ALA A 13 -0.52 21.46 -7.92
C ALA A 13 0.68 21.00 -7.09
N ARG A 14 1.73 21.82 -6.93
CA ARG A 14 2.93 21.53 -6.13
C ARG A 14 2.57 21.57 -4.65
N ILE A 15 1.80 22.58 -4.21
CA ILE A 15 1.33 22.69 -2.83
C ILE A 15 0.38 21.55 -2.51
N PHE A 16 -0.54 21.20 -3.42
CA PHE A 16 -1.42 20.04 -3.27
C PHE A 16 -0.61 18.75 -3.07
N ARG A 17 0.36 18.47 -3.96
CA ARG A 17 1.21 17.29 -3.86
C ARG A 17 2.00 17.23 -2.54
N ARG A 18 2.50 18.35 -2.07
CA ARG A 18 3.20 18.43 -0.78
C ARG A 18 2.28 18.07 0.39
N ARG A 19 1.01 18.54 0.37
CA ARG A 19 0.04 18.31 1.45
C ARG A 19 -0.59 16.93 1.42
N PHE A 20 -0.94 16.44 0.25
CA PHE A 20 -1.70 15.19 0.12
C PHE A 20 -0.86 14.01 -0.41
N ARG A 21 0.44 14.21 -0.60
CA ARG A 21 1.41 13.20 -1.11
C ARG A 21 1.00 12.59 -2.46
N MET A 22 0.11 13.25 -3.19
CA MET A 22 -0.51 12.77 -4.42
C MET A 22 -0.73 13.93 -5.39
N GLN A 23 -0.72 13.65 -6.69
CA GLN A 23 -1.04 14.67 -7.69
C GLN A 23 -2.55 14.94 -7.74
N PRO A 24 -3.01 16.21 -7.99
CA PRO A 24 -4.44 16.55 -8.08
C PRO A 24 -5.21 15.67 -9.07
N ARG A 25 -4.64 15.38 -10.24
CA ARG A 25 -5.26 14.53 -11.26
C ARG A 25 -5.55 13.11 -10.76
N LEU A 26 -4.60 12.52 -10.03
CA LEU A 26 -4.78 11.19 -9.45
C LEU A 26 -5.87 11.21 -8.38
N PHE A 27 -5.85 12.23 -7.52
CA PHE A 27 -6.88 12.42 -6.50
C PHE A 27 -8.28 12.50 -7.11
N ILE A 28 -8.48 13.35 -8.13
CA ILE A 28 -9.78 13.52 -8.81
C ILE A 28 -10.23 12.19 -9.45
N ARG A 29 -9.30 11.44 -10.08
CA ARG A 29 -9.60 10.13 -10.66
C ARG A 29 -10.09 9.15 -9.59
N ILE A 30 -9.36 9.02 -8.49
CA ILE A 30 -9.74 8.15 -7.37
C ILE A 30 -11.12 8.54 -6.84
N MET A 31 -11.42 9.84 -6.73
CA MET A 31 -12.73 10.30 -6.28
C MET A 31 -13.85 9.94 -7.26
N GLY A 32 -13.60 10.06 -8.56
CA GLY A 32 -14.55 9.64 -9.58
C GLY A 32 -14.82 8.13 -9.55
N ASP A 33 -13.78 7.33 -9.35
CA ASP A 33 -13.90 5.88 -9.21
C ASP A 33 -14.67 5.50 -7.94
N PHE A 34 -14.43 6.24 -6.85
CA PHE A 34 -15.11 6.03 -5.57
C PHE A 34 -16.63 6.21 -5.65
N VAL A 35 -17.07 7.29 -6.28
CA VAL A 35 -18.52 7.56 -6.45
C VAL A 35 -19.20 6.45 -7.25
N ARG A 36 -18.49 5.88 -8.22
CA ARG A 36 -18.99 4.76 -9.04
C ARG A 36 -19.03 3.44 -8.27
N TYR A 37 -18.04 3.22 -7.41
CA TYR A 37 -17.91 1.98 -6.65
C TYR A 37 -18.89 1.90 -5.48
N ASP A 38 -19.00 2.98 -4.70
CA ASP A 38 -19.88 3.04 -3.52
C ASP A 38 -20.63 4.37 -3.45
N PRO A 39 -21.90 4.38 -3.90
CA PRO A 39 -22.76 5.58 -3.80
C PRO A 39 -22.98 6.07 -2.36
N SER A 40 -22.65 5.28 -1.33
CA SER A 40 -22.77 5.71 0.07
C SER A 40 -21.83 6.84 0.44
N PHE A 41 -20.74 7.00 -0.31
CA PHE A 41 -19.82 8.13 -0.18
C PHE A 41 -20.36 9.43 -0.79
N ALA A 42 -21.38 9.36 -1.64
CA ALA A 42 -22.05 10.55 -2.12
C ALA A 42 -22.65 11.33 -0.94
N ARG A 43 -22.89 12.60 -1.15
CA ARG A 43 -23.51 13.47 -0.14
C ARG A 43 -24.90 12.95 0.22
N ARG A 44 -25.14 12.65 1.48
CA ARG A 44 -26.45 12.24 2.00
C ARG A 44 -26.95 13.29 3.00
N SER A 45 -28.25 13.48 3.05
CA SER A 45 -28.88 14.17 4.18
C SER A 45 -29.04 13.23 5.37
N ASP A 46 -28.90 13.76 6.56
CA ASP A 46 -29.28 13.06 7.79
C ASP A 46 -30.82 12.94 7.91
N VAL A 47 -31.28 12.26 8.97
CA VAL A 47 -32.72 12.08 9.25
C VAL A 47 -33.48 13.39 9.51
N VAL A 48 -32.78 14.47 9.80
CA VAL A 48 -33.32 15.82 10.06
C VAL A 48 -33.25 16.70 8.81
N GLY A 49 -32.67 16.19 7.71
CA GLY A 49 -32.55 16.91 6.43
C GLY A 49 -31.28 17.76 6.28
N HIS A 50 -30.35 17.74 7.25
CA HIS A 50 -29.08 18.43 7.12
C HIS A 50 -28.19 17.69 6.09
N LEU A 51 -27.62 18.45 5.19
CA LEU A 51 -26.71 17.93 4.17
C LEU A 51 -25.36 17.57 4.80
N GLY A 52 -25.00 16.28 4.75
CA GLY A 52 -23.68 15.81 5.18
C GLY A 52 -22.51 16.39 4.36
N LEU A 53 -21.31 16.08 4.80
CA LEU A 53 -20.08 16.55 4.14
C LEU A 53 -19.95 16.01 2.72
N TYR A 54 -19.44 16.85 1.83
CA TYR A 54 -19.08 16.43 0.48
C TYR A 54 -18.02 15.33 0.50
N LEU A 55 -18.09 14.43 -0.46
CA LEU A 55 -17.07 13.39 -0.70
C LEU A 55 -15.65 13.97 -0.67
N LEU A 56 -15.44 15.12 -1.25
CA LEU A 56 -14.13 15.78 -1.29
C LEU A 56 -13.59 16.12 0.12
N HIS A 57 -14.43 16.54 1.06
CA HIS A 57 -14.00 16.79 2.44
C HIS A 57 -13.61 15.50 3.14
N LYS A 58 -14.45 14.46 3.02
CA LYS A 58 -14.16 13.12 3.56
C LYS A 58 -12.83 12.57 3.01
N SER A 59 -12.60 12.76 1.72
CA SER A 59 -11.40 12.26 1.05
C SER A 59 -10.14 13.04 1.41
N LEU A 60 -10.21 14.35 1.53
CA LEU A 60 -9.08 15.15 2.02
C LEU A 60 -8.72 14.80 3.45
N LEU A 61 -9.72 14.57 4.30
CA LEU A 61 -9.51 14.09 5.66
C LEU A 61 -8.71 12.78 5.67
N VAL A 62 -9.16 11.79 4.88
CA VAL A 62 -8.47 10.49 4.80
C VAL A 62 -7.03 10.66 4.29
N HIS A 63 -6.84 11.48 3.25
CA HIS A 63 -5.50 11.70 2.72
C HIS A 63 -4.59 12.44 3.69
N CYS A 64 -5.09 13.40 4.47
CA CYS A 64 -4.33 14.02 5.55
C CYS A 64 -3.94 13.00 6.61
N THR A 65 -4.88 12.15 7.04
CA THR A 65 -4.60 11.11 8.02
C THR A 65 -3.52 10.13 7.51
N LEU A 66 -3.65 9.66 6.27
CA LEU A 66 -2.67 8.73 5.68
C LEU A 66 -1.31 9.40 5.40
N ALA A 67 -1.29 10.69 5.06
CA ALA A 67 -0.06 11.41 4.73
C ALA A 67 0.76 11.82 5.97
N TYR A 68 0.10 12.08 7.10
CA TYR A 68 0.72 12.64 8.29
C TYR A 68 0.56 11.79 9.55
N GLY A 69 -0.22 10.70 9.50
CA GLY A 69 -0.52 9.90 10.68
C GLY A 69 -1.37 10.65 11.73
N SER A 70 -2.15 11.68 11.28
CA SER A 70 -2.96 12.48 12.19
C SER A 70 -4.01 11.64 12.88
N LEU A 71 -4.15 11.83 14.19
CA LEU A 71 -5.15 11.14 14.97
C LEU A 71 -6.55 11.74 14.72
N ALA A 72 -7.59 10.91 14.79
CA ALA A 72 -8.96 11.33 14.50
C ALA A 72 -9.42 12.52 15.37
N TYR A 73 -9.04 12.55 16.65
CA TYR A 73 -9.39 13.64 17.57
C TYR A 73 -8.68 14.98 17.25
N GLN A 74 -7.60 14.97 16.45
CA GLN A 74 -6.93 16.20 16.03
C GLN A 74 -7.65 16.85 14.84
N LEU A 75 -8.53 16.11 14.21
CA LEU A 75 -9.21 16.53 12.98
C LEU A 75 -10.69 16.80 13.18
N ASP A 76 -11.29 16.34 14.30
CA ASP A 76 -12.74 16.42 14.56
C ASP A 76 -13.26 17.86 14.58
N ASP A 77 -12.59 18.78 15.26
CA ASP A 77 -12.93 20.20 15.27
C ASP A 77 -12.76 20.83 13.87
N TYR A 78 -11.68 20.44 13.16
CA TYR A 78 -11.37 21.02 11.85
C TYR A 78 -12.36 20.62 10.76
N VAL A 79 -12.87 19.38 10.80
CA VAL A 79 -13.82 18.86 9.81
C VAL A 79 -15.26 18.84 10.31
N CYS A 80 -15.51 19.28 11.53
CA CYS A 80 -16.83 19.26 12.20
C CYS A 80 -17.48 17.85 12.14
N MET A 81 -16.71 16.81 12.47
CA MET A 81 -17.15 15.41 12.47
C MET A 81 -16.72 14.72 13.75
N GLY A 82 -17.61 13.94 14.36
CA GLY A 82 -17.25 13.12 15.51
C GLY A 82 -16.17 12.08 15.18
N GLN A 83 -15.30 11.78 16.12
CA GLN A 83 -14.16 10.87 15.99
C GLN A 83 -14.54 9.49 15.42
N SER A 84 -15.67 8.91 15.88
CA SER A 84 -16.17 7.62 15.40
C SER A 84 -16.49 7.65 13.90
N THR A 85 -17.10 8.74 13.44
CA THR A 85 -17.42 8.96 12.01
C THR A 85 -16.17 9.11 11.19
N ILE A 86 -15.14 9.81 11.68
CA ILE A 86 -13.84 9.93 11.02
C ILE A 86 -13.20 8.56 10.82
N LEU A 87 -13.15 7.74 11.86
CA LEU A 87 -12.58 6.38 11.80
C LEU A 87 -13.37 5.47 10.84
N GLU A 88 -14.70 5.59 10.80
CA GLU A 88 -15.54 4.87 9.87
C GLU A 88 -15.26 5.29 8.41
N VAL A 89 -15.17 6.59 8.15
CA VAL A 89 -14.83 7.13 6.82
C VAL A 89 -13.47 6.61 6.35
N ILE A 90 -12.44 6.62 7.22
CA ILE A 90 -11.11 6.12 6.89
C ILE A 90 -11.17 4.62 6.55
N ARG A 91 -11.83 3.82 7.40
CA ARG A 91 -11.97 2.37 7.20
C ARG A 91 -12.66 2.04 5.88
N ASN A 92 -13.78 2.70 5.61
CA ASN A 92 -14.55 2.47 4.40
C ASN A 92 -13.79 2.92 3.15
N PHE A 93 -13.06 4.03 3.24
CA PHE A 93 -12.17 4.47 2.17
C PHE A 93 -11.09 3.43 1.86
N CYS A 94 -10.37 2.95 2.85
CA CYS A 94 -9.34 1.93 2.66
C CYS A 94 -9.90 0.64 2.06
N LYS A 95 -11.05 0.16 2.55
CA LYS A 95 -11.73 -1.02 1.99
C LYS A 95 -12.08 -0.84 0.51
N ALA A 96 -12.61 0.32 0.15
CA ALA A 96 -13.00 0.60 -1.22
C ALA A 96 -11.78 0.74 -2.15
N ILE A 97 -10.67 1.38 -1.69
CA ILE A 97 -9.40 1.40 -2.46
C ILE A 97 -8.91 -0.02 -2.75
N VAL A 98 -8.89 -0.88 -1.73
CA VAL A 98 -8.52 -2.29 -1.92
C VAL A 98 -9.48 -2.97 -2.91
N GLY A 99 -10.79 -2.83 -2.74
CA GLY A 99 -11.79 -3.45 -3.62
C GLY A 99 -11.68 -2.98 -5.08
N MET A 100 -11.41 -1.70 -5.31
CA MET A 100 -11.31 -1.15 -6.67
C MET A 100 -9.99 -1.49 -7.37
N TYR A 101 -8.88 -1.54 -6.65
CA TYR A 101 -7.56 -1.49 -7.29
C TYR A 101 -6.69 -2.73 -7.05
N SER A 102 -7.00 -3.60 -6.07
CA SER A 102 -6.15 -4.75 -5.75
C SER A 102 -5.93 -5.69 -6.93
N SER A 103 -6.99 -6.00 -7.67
CA SER A 103 -6.92 -6.89 -8.84
C SER A 103 -6.02 -6.37 -9.97
N ALA A 104 -5.90 -5.03 -10.07
CA ALA A 104 -5.06 -4.41 -11.09
C ALA A 104 -3.62 -4.21 -10.63
N TYR A 105 -3.42 -3.85 -9.36
CA TYR A 105 -2.13 -3.40 -8.84
C TYR A 105 -1.42 -4.39 -7.93
N LEU A 106 -2.16 -5.22 -7.17
CA LEU A 106 -1.61 -6.28 -6.31
C LEU A 106 -1.86 -7.65 -6.97
N ARG A 107 -1.18 -7.92 -8.07
CA ARG A 107 -1.30 -9.15 -8.85
C ARG A 107 0.06 -9.72 -9.21
N ALA A 108 0.12 -10.99 -9.49
CA ALA A 108 1.32 -11.58 -10.07
C ALA A 108 1.66 -10.96 -11.44
N PRO A 109 2.95 -10.84 -11.77
CA PRO A 109 3.38 -10.36 -13.09
C PRO A 109 2.84 -11.26 -14.21
N THR A 110 2.31 -10.64 -15.27
CA THR A 110 1.96 -11.34 -16.50
C THR A 110 3.21 -11.71 -17.29
N PRO A 111 3.14 -12.59 -18.29
CA PRO A 111 4.28 -12.90 -19.17
C PRO A 111 4.87 -11.65 -19.86
N THR A 112 4.03 -10.65 -20.14
CA THR A 112 4.49 -9.36 -20.70
C THR A 112 5.24 -8.53 -19.67
N ASP A 113 4.72 -8.46 -18.43
CA ASP A 113 5.41 -7.77 -17.33
C ASP A 113 6.78 -8.43 -17.07
N LEU A 114 6.83 -9.76 -17.01
CA LEU A 114 8.07 -10.51 -16.80
C LEU A 114 9.12 -10.19 -17.86
N ARG A 115 8.75 -10.17 -19.15
CA ARG A 115 9.69 -9.80 -20.20
C ARG A 115 10.29 -8.41 -19.99
N ILE A 116 9.47 -7.43 -19.60
CA ILE A 116 9.91 -6.07 -19.33
C ILE A 116 10.85 -6.03 -18.11
N LEU A 117 10.46 -6.71 -17.02
CA LEU A 117 11.25 -6.76 -15.80
C LEU A 117 12.61 -7.39 -16.03
N LEU A 118 12.65 -8.57 -16.67
CA LEU A 118 13.87 -9.30 -16.98
C LEU A 118 14.80 -8.52 -17.93
N HIS A 119 14.25 -7.90 -18.97
CA HIS A 119 15.02 -7.07 -19.87
C HIS A 119 15.69 -5.89 -19.14
N ARG A 120 14.94 -5.20 -18.27
CA ARG A 120 15.45 -4.07 -17.49
C ARG A 120 16.47 -4.51 -16.43
N ALA A 121 16.24 -5.64 -15.78
CA ALA A 121 17.17 -6.19 -14.81
C ALA A 121 18.49 -6.61 -15.47
N SER A 122 18.43 -7.28 -16.61
CA SER A 122 19.61 -7.64 -17.39
C SER A 122 20.44 -6.41 -17.81
N GLN A 123 19.79 -5.32 -18.25
CA GLN A 123 20.49 -4.05 -18.58
C GLN A 123 21.21 -3.44 -17.38
N ARG A 124 20.81 -3.78 -16.15
CA ARG A 124 21.41 -3.31 -14.88
C ARG A 124 22.46 -4.28 -14.32
N GLY A 125 22.75 -5.38 -15.00
CA GLY A 125 23.70 -6.40 -14.55
C GLY A 125 23.09 -7.45 -13.62
N PHE A 126 21.74 -7.56 -13.53
CA PHE A 126 21.03 -8.56 -12.73
C PHE A 126 20.15 -9.46 -13.62
N PRO A 127 20.74 -10.26 -14.55
CA PRO A 127 19.95 -11.14 -15.40
C PRO A 127 19.15 -12.13 -14.56
N GLY A 128 17.85 -12.30 -14.87
CA GLY A 128 16.94 -13.19 -14.15
C GLY A 128 16.23 -12.57 -12.93
N MET A 129 16.60 -11.38 -12.48
CA MET A 129 15.95 -10.69 -11.38
C MET A 129 14.61 -10.09 -11.82
N ILE A 130 13.58 -10.21 -10.97
CA ILE A 130 12.27 -9.59 -11.24
C ILE A 130 11.85 -8.55 -10.20
N GLY A 131 12.49 -8.51 -9.05
CA GLY A 131 12.20 -7.56 -7.98
C GLY A 131 13.11 -7.76 -6.78
N SER A 132 12.85 -7.01 -5.74
CA SER A 132 13.48 -7.18 -4.43
C SER A 132 12.41 -7.48 -3.38
N ILE A 133 12.82 -8.18 -2.33
CA ILE A 133 11.97 -8.43 -1.16
C ILE A 133 12.54 -7.66 0.00
N ASP A 134 11.69 -6.97 0.71
CA ASP A 134 12.05 -6.28 1.94
C ASP A 134 10.95 -6.44 2.98
N CYS A 135 11.36 -6.58 4.24
CA CYS A 135 10.49 -6.64 5.40
C CYS A 135 10.79 -5.49 6.33
N MET A 136 9.77 -4.79 6.76
CA MET A 136 9.87 -3.70 7.68
C MET A 136 9.02 -3.96 8.93
N HIS A 137 9.63 -3.80 10.12
CA HIS A 137 8.91 -3.81 11.38
C HIS A 137 8.30 -2.44 11.66
N TRP A 138 6.98 -2.40 11.65
CA TRP A 138 6.23 -1.18 11.98
C TRP A 138 5.87 -1.20 13.47
N GLU A 139 6.30 -0.19 14.22
CA GLU A 139 5.99 -0.06 15.64
C GLU A 139 4.49 0.14 15.85
N TRP A 140 3.87 -0.74 16.64
CA TRP A 140 2.46 -0.67 16.98
C TRP A 140 2.27 0.02 18.33
N SER A 141 2.27 1.35 18.34
CA SER A 141 2.22 2.18 19.55
C SER A 141 0.98 1.94 20.42
N ASN A 142 -0.15 1.55 19.81
CA ASN A 142 -1.41 1.28 20.51
C ASN A 142 -1.72 -0.23 20.57
N CYS A 143 -0.70 -1.08 20.67
CA CYS A 143 -0.90 -2.52 20.83
C CYS A 143 -1.65 -2.82 22.14
N PRO A 144 -2.74 -3.61 22.10
CA PRO A 144 -3.41 -4.06 23.32
C PRO A 144 -2.44 -4.80 24.24
N THR A 145 -2.50 -4.53 25.54
CA THR A 145 -1.59 -5.13 26.54
C THR A 145 -1.57 -6.66 26.47
N SER A 146 -2.71 -7.29 26.20
CA SER A 146 -2.82 -8.74 26.05
C SER A 146 -2.05 -9.30 24.86
N TRP A 147 -1.72 -8.47 23.85
CA TRP A 147 -1.03 -8.87 22.63
C TRP A 147 0.44 -8.45 22.61
N THR A 148 0.86 -7.61 23.55
CA THR A 148 2.22 -7.06 23.58
C THR A 148 3.29 -8.15 23.48
N GLY A 149 3.15 -9.27 24.22
CA GLY A 149 4.11 -10.37 24.17
C GLY A 149 4.19 -11.06 22.82
N GLN A 150 3.04 -11.25 22.15
CA GLN A 150 2.96 -11.88 20.84
C GLN A 150 3.59 -11.02 19.73
N TYR A 151 3.47 -9.70 19.87
CA TYR A 151 3.95 -8.74 18.85
C TYR A 151 5.32 -8.15 19.17
N LEU A 152 5.99 -8.61 20.24
CA LEU A 152 7.26 -8.06 20.70
C LEU A 152 8.36 -8.28 19.65
N GLY A 153 8.81 -7.20 19.02
CA GLY A 153 9.90 -7.21 18.04
C GLY A 153 11.30 -7.09 18.69
N HIS A 154 12.35 -7.05 17.88
CA HIS A 154 13.74 -6.98 18.32
C HIS A 154 14.06 -5.81 19.27
N ASN A 155 13.38 -4.69 19.10
CA ASN A 155 13.59 -3.49 19.94
C ASN A 155 12.77 -3.49 21.24
N LEU A 156 12.27 -4.64 21.68
CA LEU A 156 11.40 -4.80 22.85
C LEU A 156 10.12 -3.94 22.78
N LYS A 157 9.67 -3.61 21.58
CA LYS A 157 8.43 -2.92 21.30
C LYS A 157 7.52 -3.77 20.44
N PRO A 158 6.19 -3.69 20.62
CA PRO A 158 5.26 -4.36 19.74
C PRO A 158 5.42 -3.84 18.31
N THR A 159 5.57 -4.74 17.35
CA THR A 159 5.68 -4.41 15.93
C THR A 159 4.82 -5.32 15.07
N ILE A 160 4.36 -4.79 13.96
CA ILE A 160 3.69 -5.52 12.89
C ILE A 160 4.62 -5.50 11.68
N ILE A 161 4.77 -6.64 11.02
CA ILE A 161 5.64 -6.75 9.86
C ILE A 161 4.87 -6.37 8.60
N LEU A 162 5.46 -5.48 7.81
CA LEU A 162 5.10 -5.18 6.43
C LEU A 162 6.13 -5.83 5.52
N GLU A 163 5.69 -6.77 4.70
CA GLU A 163 6.45 -7.34 3.60
C GLU A 163 6.03 -6.68 2.30
N ALA A 164 6.99 -6.37 1.43
CA ALA A 164 6.70 -5.86 0.10
C ALA A 164 7.69 -6.40 -0.93
N VAL A 165 7.20 -6.60 -2.15
CA VAL A 165 8.00 -6.99 -3.32
C VAL A 165 7.87 -5.93 -4.40
N PRO A 166 8.67 -4.87 -4.36
CA PRO A 166 8.74 -3.87 -5.42
C PRO A 166 9.63 -4.33 -6.57
N SER A 167 9.36 -3.80 -7.76
CA SER A 167 10.25 -3.84 -8.91
C SER A 167 10.97 -2.49 -9.11
N TYR A 168 11.87 -2.42 -10.09
CA TYR A 168 12.73 -1.27 -10.37
C TYR A 168 11.97 0.07 -10.57
N ASN A 169 10.72 0.00 -10.99
CA ASN A 169 9.85 1.17 -11.23
C ASN A 169 8.94 1.48 -10.03
N THR A 170 9.24 0.91 -8.86
CA THR A 170 8.45 1.05 -7.63
C THR A 170 7.03 0.46 -7.69
N TRP A 171 6.75 -0.38 -8.70
CA TRP A 171 5.51 -1.16 -8.70
C TRP A 171 5.60 -2.27 -7.66
N ILE A 172 4.62 -2.31 -6.76
CA ILE A 172 4.52 -3.33 -5.72
C ILE A 172 3.67 -4.49 -6.24
N TRP A 173 4.32 -5.63 -6.49
CA TRP A 173 3.67 -6.84 -7.00
C TRP A 173 3.02 -7.67 -5.91
N HIS A 174 3.57 -7.59 -4.72
CA HIS A 174 3.09 -8.26 -3.52
C HIS A 174 3.30 -7.35 -2.32
N ALA A 175 2.32 -7.32 -1.42
CA ALA A 175 2.44 -6.70 -0.11
C ALA A 175 1.59 -7.49 0.88
N PHE A 176 2.17 -7.76 2.04
CA PHE A 176 1.47 -8.36 3.17
C PHE A 176 1.75 -7.57 4.44
N PHE A 177 0.71 -7.26 5.19
CA PHE A 177 0.83 -6.55 6.46
C PHE A 177 -0.01 -7.26 7.52
N GLY A 178 0.61 -7.64 8.65
CA GLY A 178 -0.15 -8.26 9.73
C GLY A 178 0.58 -9.36 10.51
N LEU A 179 1.78 -9.77 10.09
CA LEU A 179 2.57 -10.73 10.88
C LEU A 179 3.06 -10.07 12.16
N SER A 180 3.10 -10.84 13.24
CA SER A 180 3.61 -10.37 14.52
C SER A 180 5.13 -10.19 14.47
N GLY A 181 5.63 -9.11 15.10
CA GLY A 181 7.04 -8.79 15.14
C GLY A 181 7.92 -9.77 15.92
N SER A 182 7.31 -10.71 16.66
CA SER A 182 8.04 -11.81 17.31
C SER A 182 8.51 -12.88 16.32
N ASN A 183 7.94 -12.93 15.11
CA ASN A 183 8.44 -13.79 14.06
C ASN A 183 9.77 -13.24 13.55
N ASN A 184 10.81 -14.07 13.51
CA ASN A 184 12.03 -13.68 12.80
C ASN A 184 11.80 -13.87 11.29
N ASP A 185 12.59 -13.16 10.49
CA ASP A 185 12.44 -13.12 9.03
C ASP A 185 12.52 -14.51 8.38
N ILE A 186 13.19 -15.47 9.03
CA ILE A 186 13.30 -16.87 8.59
C ILE A 186 11.97 -17.62 8.72
N ASN A 187 11.24 -17.42 9.81
CA ASN A 187 9.93 -18.03 10.02
C ASN A 187 8.85 -17.45 9.09
N ILE A 188 9.07 -16.22 8.66
CA ILE A 188 8.21 -15.53 7.73
C ILE A 188 8.31 -16.12 6.32
N GLN A 189 9.50 -16.60 5.92
CA GLN A 189 9.76 -17.16 4.58
C GLN A 189 8.81 -18.32 4.22
N GLY A 190 8.41 -19.16 5.17
CA GLY A 190 7.42 -20.21 4.96
C GLY A 190 5.98 -19.74 4.77
N MET A 191 5.70 -18.45 5.01
CA MET A 191 4.39 -17.82 4.84
C MET A 191 4.30 -16.95 3.58
N PHE A 192 5.38 -16.84 2.80
CA PHE A 192 5.42 -15.97 1.62
C PHE A 192 4.66 -16.58 0.44
N LEU A 193 3.44 -16.16 0.26
CA LEU A 193 2.62 -16.48 -0.92
C LEU A 193 3.33 -16.12 -2.24
N VAL A 194 4.32 -15.23 -2.19
CA VAL A 194 5.11 -14.84 -3.37
C VAL A 194 5.96 -15.99 -3.91
N PHE A 195 6.44 -16.89 -3.05
CA PHE A 195 7.22 -18.06 -3.44
C PHE A 195 6.38 -19.29 -3.79
N ASP A 196 5.10 -19.34 -3.44
CA ASP A 196 4.22 -20.49 -3.69
C ASP A 196 4.24 -20.92 -5.16
N ARG A 197 4.27 -19.95 -6.08
CA ARG A 197 4.31 -20.25 -7.51
C ARG A 197 5.64 -20.86 -7.95
N ILE A 198 6.73 -20.49 -7.30
CA ILE A 198 8.07 -21.06 -7.56
C ILE A 198 8.15 -22.45 -6.95
N LEU A 199 7.74 -22.59 -5.70
CA LEU A 199 7.84 -23.82 -4.93
C LEU A 199 6.94 -24.93 -5.50
N ASN A 200 5.72 -24.60 -5.93
CA ASN A 200 4.79 -25.56 -6.54
C ASN A 200 4.98 -25.73 -8.06
N GLY A 201 6.02 -25.12 -8.65
CA GLY A 201 6.35 -25.27 -10.06
C GLY A 201 5.39 -24.58 -11.05
N SER A 202 4.45 -23.74 -10.58
CA SER A 202 3.52 -23.00 -11.42
C SER A 202 4.07 -21.65 -11.92
N ALA A 203 5.29 -21.28 -11.50
CA ALA A 203 5.95 -20.07 -11.97
C ALA A 203 6.35 -20.19 -13.46
N PRO A 204 6.23 -19.13 -14.25
CA PRO A 204 6.73 -19.12 -15.62
C PRO A 204 8.24 -19.38 -15.64
N ARG A 205 8.67 -20.31 -16.51
CA ARG A 205 10.11 -20.56 -16.71
C ARG A 205 10.76 -19.40 -17.41
N VAL A 206 11.94 -19.04 -16.94
CA VAL A 206 12.76 -17.94 -17.45
C VAL A 206 14.17 -18.48 -17.65
N ARG A 207 14.72 -18.36 -18.84
CA ARG A 207 16.08 -18.82 -19.12
C ARG A 207 17.03 -17.64 -19.21
N PHE A 208 18.11 -17.65 -18.43
CA PHE A 208 19.19 -16.68 -18.48
C PHE A 208 20.52 -17.35 -18.14
N GLU A 209 21.62 -16.69 -18.51
CA GLU A 209 22.97 -17.18 -18.29
C GLU A 209 23.78 -16.21 -17.45
N VAL A 210 24.53 -16.72 -16.48
CA VAL A 210 25.47 -15.96 -15.65
C VAL A 210 26.75 -16.77 -15.52
N ASN A 211 27.90 -16.20 -15.89
CA ASN A 211 29.22 -16.83 -15.78
C ASN A 211 29.30 -18.23 -16.45
N GLY A 212 28.63 -18.41 -17.58
CA GLY A 212 28.59 -19.69 -18.30
C GLY A 212 27.62 -20.74 -17.72
N HIS A 213 26.90 -20.42 -16.67
CA HIS A 213 25.84 -21.26 -16.11
C HIS A 213 24.47 -20.79 -16.54
N THR A 214 23.63 -21.74 -16.96
CA THR A 214 22.24 -21.47 -17.36
C THR A 214 21.31 -21.72 -16.20
N TYR A 215 20.40 -20.79 -15.98
CA TYR A 215 19.33 -20.85 -14.98
C TYR A 215 17.98 -20.79 -15.67
N ASP A 216 16.99 -21.47 -15.12
CA ASP A 216 15.63 -21.59 -15.68
C ASP A 216 14.51 -20.99 -14.80
N GLN A 217 14.89 -20.38 -13.67
CA GLN A 217 13.99 -19.72 -12.74
C GLN A 217 14.44 -18.28 -12.46
N TYR A 218 13.48 -17.36 -12.39
CA TYR A 218 13.76 -16.00 -11.94
C TYR A 218 14.00 -15.95 -10.43
N TYR A 219 14.60 -14.86 -9.96
CA TYR A 219 14.88 -14.65 -8.55
C TYR A 219 14.52 -13.25 -8.08
N TYR A 220 14.43 -13.10 -6.75
CA TYR A 220 14.29 -11.83 -6.06
C TYR A 220 15.60 -11.51 -5.33
N LEU A 221 15.96 -10.23 -5.26
CA LEU A 221 17.00 -9.78 -4.35
C LEU A 221 16.41 -9.63 -2.95
N ALA A 222 17.15 -10.05 -1.95
CA ALA A 222 16.82 -9.87 -0.55
C ALA A 222 18.04 -9.37 0.22
N ASN A 223 17.86 -8.79 1.40
CA ASN A 223 18.97 -8.50 2.28
C ASN A 223 19.52 -9.80 2.92
N GLY A 224 20.71 -9.73 3.52
CA GLY A 224 21.42 -10.93 4.02
C GLY A 224 20.77 -11.66 5.22
N ILE A 225 19.57 -11.29 5.61
CA ILE A 225 18.79 -11.96 6.67
C ILE A 225 18.11 -13.22 6.13
N TYR A 226 17.82 -13.26 4.83
CA TYR A 226 17.20 -14.42 4.19
C TYR A 226 18.21 -15.53 3.96
N PRO A 227 17.90 -16.80 4.29
CA PRO A 227 18.81 -17.91 4.03
C PRO A 227 19.00 -18.12 2.53
N MET A 228 20.23 -18.47 2.16
CA MET A 228 20.59 -18.83 0.79
C MET A 228 20.11 -20.24 0.44
#